data_1ee6ba46aa221fd785e1d9041eb067ac
#
_entry.id   1ee6ba46aa221fd785e1d9041eb067ac
#
_cell.length_a   1.000
_cell.length_b   1.000
_cell.length_c   1.000
_cell.angle_alpha   90.00
_cell.angle_beta   90.00
_cell.angle_gamma   90.00
#
_symmetry.space_group_name_H-M   'P 1'
#
loop_
_entity.id
_entity.type
_entity.pdbx_description
1 polymer ?
#
loop_
_entity_poly.entity_id
_entity_poly.type
_entity_poly.pdbx_seq_one_letter_code
_entity_poly.pdbx_strand_id
1 'polypeptide(L)'
;MFNTKKIVKTIAISTFSATFLLGAAQTWAAGEHGGGHGPGGKSSIGTPGKVAAATRTIKIKMLDNFYEPEEILVKKGETIRFIVENAGELVHEFNIGTAAMHSAHQKEMEMMMEHGALEADKINQKMMKMDMGGGKTMDHSDPNSILLEPGKSGEVIWEFSES
;
A
#
# COMPACT_ATOMS: atom_id res chain seq x y z
N MET A 1 39.05 -9.77 -5.21
CA MET A 1 38.72 -11.10 -4.66
C MET A 1 37.65 -10.85 -3.58
N PHE A 2 36.40 -10.77 -3.95
CA PHE A 2 35.27 -10.43 -3.01
C PHE A 2 34.51 -11.70 -2.71
N ASN A 3 34.44 -12.02 -1.43
CA ASN A 3 33.86 -13.25 -0.90
C ASN A 3 32.36 -13.00 -0.56
N THR A 4 31.47 -13.47 -1.41
CA THR A 4 30.02 -13.41 -1.21
C THR A 4 29.57 -14.62 -0.37
N LYS A 5 29.30 -14.41 0.91
CA LYS A 5 28.66 -15.44 1.75
C LYS A 5 27.16 -15.46 1.48
N LYS A 6 26.70 -16.53 0.83
CA LYS A 6 25.27 -16.87 0.73
C LYS A 6 24.77 -17.38 2.08
N ILE A 7 23.79 -16.71 2.67
CA ILE A 7 23.10 -17.18 3.87
C ILE A 7 21.85 -17.93 3.39
N VAL A 8 21.86 -19.26 3.53
CA VAL A 8 20.68 -20.11 3.32
C VAL A 8 19.95 -20.22 4.67
N LYS A 9 18.75 -19.69 4.77
CA LYS A 9 17.88 -19.89 5.94
C LYS A 9 17.03 -21.13 5.74
N THR A 10 17.34 -22.16 6.51
CA THR A 10 16.54 -23.39 6.60
C THR A 10 15.32 -23.15 7.49
N ILE A 11 14.13 -23.42 6.96
CA ILE A 11 12.87 -23.34 7.71
C ILE A 11 12.65 -24.72 8.36
N ALA A 12 12.66 -24.75 9.68
CA ALA A 12 12.27 -25.94 10.44
C ALA A 12 10.78 -25.86 10.75
N ILE A 13 10.03 -26.86 10.28
CA ILE A 13 8.61 -27.07 10.60
C ILE A 13 8.54 -27.83 11.91
N SER A 14 8.07 -27.18 12.99
CA SER A 14 7.75 -27.84 14.25
C SER A 14 6.24 -28.02 14.35
N THR A 15 5.80 -29.25 14.33
CA THR A 15 4.44 -29.69 14.69
C THR A 15 4.29 -29.60 16.20
N PHE A 16 3.34 -28.80 16.70
CA PHE A 16 3.00 -28.75 18.12
C PHE A 16 1.56 -29.17 18.33
N SER A 17 1.40 -30.24 19.11
CA SER A 17 0.12 -30.86 19.47
C SER A 17 -0.66 -30.00 20.46
N ALA A 18 -1.97 -29.99 20.28
CA ALA A 18 -2.93 -29.27 21.08
C ALA A 18 -3.10 -29.87 22.47
N THR A 19 -3.16 -28.99 23.47
CA THR A 19 -3.86 -29.29 24.74
C THR A 19 -4.82 -28.13 25.04
N PHE A 20 -6.08 -28.50 25.16
CA PHE A 20 -7.23 -27.66 25.45
C PHE A 20 -7.21 -27.29 26.95
N LEU A 21 -7.23 -26.01 27.28
CA LEU A 21 -7.65 -25.50 28.58
C LEU A 21 -8.61 -24.33 28.38
N LEU A 22 -9.87 -24.55 28.75
CA LEU A 22 -10.90 -23.52 28.83
C LEU A 22 -10.51 -22.52 29.92
N GLY A 23 -10.44 -21.26 29.53
CA GLY A 23 -10.36 -20.13 30.45
C GLY A 23 -11.04 -18.94 29.78
N ALA A 24 -12.32 -18.70 30.13
CA ALA A 24 -13.06 -17.55 29.65
C ALA A 24 -12.50 -16.29 30.33
N ALA A 25 -11.84 -15.45 29.54
CA ALA A 25 -11.67 -14.04 29.86
C ALA A 25 -12.02 -13.26 28.60
N GLN A 26 -13.24 -12.72 28.56
CA GLN A 26 -13.65 -11.75 27.56
C GLN A 26 -12.92 -10.44 27.87
N THR A 27 -11.78 -10.25 27.27
CA THR A 27 -11.24 -8.90 27.11
C THR A 27 -11.77 -8.34 25.80
N TRP A 28 -12.66 -7.42 25.86
CA TRP A 28 -13.00 -6.54 24.77
C TRP A 28 -11.75 -5.71 24.46
N ALA A 29 -10.88 -6.23 23.62
CA ALA A 29 -9.91 -5.42 22.94
C ALA A 29 -10.73 -4.62 21.90
N ALA A 30 -11.08 -3.38 22.26
CA ALA A 30 -11.48 -2.39 21.30
C ALA A 30 -10.30 -2.28 20.31
N GLY A 31 -10.44 -2.94 19.15
CA GLY A 31 -9.53 -2.76 18.05
C GLY A 31 -9.60 -1.29 17.65
N GLU A 32 -8.56 -0.58 18.00
CA GLU A 32 -8.32 0.76 17.50
C GLU A 32 -8.04 0.62 15.99
N HIS A 33 -9.12 0.67 15.20
CA HIS A 33 -9.04 0.87 13.75
C HIS A 33 -8.67 2.33 13.49
N GLY A 34 -7.48 2.70 13.95
CA GLY A 34 -6.88 4.01 13.74
C GLY A 34 -5.91 3.98 12.57
N GLY A 35 -6.35 3.50 11.40
CA GLY A 35 -5.65 3.67 10.14
C GLY A 35 -6.05 4.94 9.42
N GLY A 36 -6.58 5.95 10.12
CA GLY A 36 -6.84 7.25 9.55
C GLY A 36 -5.53 7.99 9.34
N HIS A 37 -5.06 8.10 8.12
CA HIS A 37 -4.04 9.06 7.73
C HIS A 37 -4.64 10.48 7.85
N GLY A 38 -4.74 11.00 9.08
CA GLY A 38 -5.03 12.41 9.30
C GLY A 38 -3.92 13.26 8.68
N PRO A 39 -4.23 14.47 8.17
CA PRO A 39 -3.23 15.36 7.60
C PRO A 39 -2.23 15.78 8.69
N GLY A 40 -1.04 15.13 8.70
CA GLY A 40 0.07 15.50 9.59
C GLY A 40 0.76 14.40 10.38
N GLY A 41 0.28 13.15 10.36
CA GLY A 41 0.99 12.01 10.97
C GLY A 41 2.20 11.61 10.12
N LYS A 42 3.40 11.60 10.71
CA LYS A 42 4.57 11.00 10.03
C LYS A 42 4.32 9.49 9.95
N SER A 43 4.06 9.00 8.75
CA SER A 43 4.04 7.57 8.49
C SER A 43 5.43 6.98 8.77
N SER A 44 5.50 5.73 9.26
CA SER A 44 6.77 5.03 9.45
C SER A 44 7.60 4.91 8.16
N ILE A 45 6.93 4.92 7.01
CA ILE A 45 7.57 4.80 5.69
C ILE A 45 7.96 6.15 5.08
N GLY A 46 7.50 7.27 5.61
CA GLY A 46 7.83 8.60 5.08
C GLY A 46 6.66 9.57 5.01
N THR A 47 6.80 10.57 4.16
CA THR A 47 5.83 11.65 3.98
C THR A 47 5.73 12.07 2.50
N PRO A 48 4.62 12.72 2.09
CA PRO A 48 4.52 13.31 0.77
C PRO A 48 5.66 14.29 0.50
N GLY A 49 6.36 14.08 -0.61
CA GLY A 49 7.47 14.91 -1.04
C GLY A 49 7.02 16.07 -1.94
N LYS A 50 7.98 16.92 -2.29
CA LYS A 50 7.78 17.99 -3.29
C LYS A 50 8.62 17.69 -4.52
N VAL A 51 8.12 18.03 -5.71
CA VAL A 51 8.85 17.84 -6.99
C VAL A 51 10.25 18.45 -6.92
N ALA A 52 10.37 19.65 -6.36
CA ALA A 52 11.65 20.37 -6.25
C ALA A 52 12.67 19.70 -5.31
N ALA A 53 12.21 18.81 -4.42
CA ALA A 53 13.07 18.05 -3.50
C ALA A 53 13.44 16.67 -4.06
N ALA A 54 12.83 16.24 -5.16
CA ALA A 54 13.10 14.92 -5.74
C ALA A 54 14.55 14.82 -6.24
N THR A 55 15.27 13.89 -5.66
CA THR A 55 16.68 13.60 -6.02
C THR A 55 16.77 12.63 -7.19
N ARG A 56 15.70 11.89 -7.44
CA ARG A 56 15.60 10.85 -8.47
C ARG A 56 14.17 10.75 -9.01
N THR A 57 14.04 10.49 -10.31
CA THR A 57 12.77 10.14 -10.94
C THR A 57 12.82 8.69 -11.40
N ILE A 58 11.82 7.91 -11.03
CA ILE A 58 11.67 6.52 -11.44
C ILE A 58 10.37 6.39 -12.23
N LYS A 59 10.46 5.74 -13.38
CA LYS A 59 9.28 5.37 -14.16
C LYS A 59 8.83 3.98 -13.73
N ILE A 60 7.54 3.88 -13.41
CA ILE A 60 6.89 2.63 -13.05
C ILE A 60 5.88 2.29 -14.14
N LYS A 61 5.97 1.10 -14.66
CA LYS A 61 4.94 0.53 -15.53
C LYS A 61 4.21 -0.57 -14.77
N MET A 62 2.92 -0.43 -14.58
CA MET A 62 2.06 -1.45 -13.99
C MET A 62 1.46 -2.29 -15.12
N LEU A 63 1.63 -3.61 -15.03
CA LEU A 63 1.04 -4.61 -15.91
C LEU A 63 0.14 -5.51 -15.05
N ASP A 64 -0.72 -6.31 -15.67
CA ASP A 64 -1.74 -7.08 -14.92
C ASP A 64 -1.16 -8.09 -13.92
N ASN A 65 0.09 -8.54 -14.12
CA ASN A 65 0.71 -9.55 -13.27
C ASN A 65 2.00 -9.10 -12.59
N PHE A 66 2.56 -7.95 -12.95
CA PHE A 66 3.83 -7.46 -12.38
C PHE A 66 4.04 -5.97 -12.66
N TYR A 67 5.01 -5.38 -11.98
CA TYR A 67 5.44 -4.00 -12.18
C TYR A 67 6.86 -3.97 -12.73
N GLU A 68 7.15 -2.96 -13.54
CA GLU A 68 8.49 -2.67 -14.05
C GLU A 68 8.97 -1.31 -13.52
N PRO A 69 10.09 -1.24 -12.77
CA PRO A 69 10.91 -2.36 -12.29
C PRO A 69 10.20 -3.16 -11.18
N GLU A 70 10.56 -4.44 -11.01
CA GLU A 70 10.01 -5.30 -9.94
C GLU A 70 10.58 -4.95 -8.56
N GLU A 71 11.75 -4.31 -8.52
CA GLU A 71 12.43 -3.93 -7.28
C GLU A 71 12.98 -2.51 -7.39
N ILE A 72 12.79 -1.76 -6.32
CA ILE A 72 13.30 -0.40 -6.20
C ILE A 72 14.02 -0.25 -4.86
N LEU A 73 15.31 0.02 -4.93
CA LEU A 73 16.10 0.32 -3.74
C LEU A 73 15.96 1.80 -3.40
N VAL A 74 15.56 2.09 -2.17
CA VAL A 74 15.43 3.45 -1.65
C VAL A 74 16.38 3.69 -0.48
N LYS A 75 16.72 4.95 -0.23
CA LYS A 75 17.56 5.36 0.91
C LYS A 75 16.76 6.19 1.88
N LYS A 76 17.07 6.08 3.15
CA LYS A 76 16.51 6.95 4.18
C LYS A 76 16.77 8.42 3.84
N GLY A 77 15.73 9.25 3.90
CA GLY A 77 15.78 10.66 3.57
C GLY A 77 15.78 10.96 2.05
N GLU A 78 15.67 9.92 1.21
CA GLU A 78 15.58 10.12 -0.24
C GLU A 78 14.17 10.56 -0.61
N THR A 79 14.06 11.61 -1.44
CA THR A 79 12.81 12.01 -2.08
C THR A 79 12.81 11.53 -3.52
N ILE A 80 11.84 10.70 -3.86
CA ILE A 80 11.71 10.11 -5.20
C ILE A 80 10.40 10.59 -5.84
N ARG A 81 10.49 10.96 -7.11
CA ARG A 81 9.34 11.18 -7.99
C ARG A 81 9.09 9.92 -8.79
N PHE A 82 7.96 9.26 -8.54
CA PHE A 82 7.49 8.14 -9.33
C PHE A 82 6.57 8.64 -10.42
N ILE A 83 6.88 8.35 -11.67
CA ILE A 83 6.00 8.53 -12.83
C ILE A 83 5.40 7.17 -13.12
N VAL A 84 4.12 7.03 -12.87
CA VAL A 84 3.41 5.74 -12.91
C VAL A 84 2.53 5.68 -14.15
N GLU A 85 2.62 4.60 -14.90
CA GLU A 85 1.79 4.29 -16.06
C GLU A 85 1.09 2.95 -15.85
N ASN A 86 -0.21 2.89 -16.03
CA ASN A 86 -0.95 1.63 -16.13
C ASN A 86 -0.96 1.17 -17.59
N ALA A 87 -0.13 0.18 -17.91
CA ALA A 87 -0.01 -0.45 -19.22
C ALA A 87 -0.74 -1.80 -19.29
N GLY A 88 -1.48 -2.17 -18.25
CA GLY A 88 -2.34 -3.34 -18.17
C GLY A 88 -3.74 -3.09 -18.75
N GLU A 89 -4.60 -4.10 -18.67
CA GLU A 89 -6.00 -4.07 -19.09
C GLU A 89 -6.97 -3.84 -17.93
N LEU A 90 -6.48 -3.96 -16.69
CA LEU A 90 -7.26 -3.77 -15.46
C LEU A 90 -6.91 -2.46 -14.76
N VAL A 91 -7.75 -2.03 -13.82
CA VAL A 91 -7.40 -0.95 -12.89
C VAL A 91 -6.28 -1.44 -11.96
N HIS A 92 -5.22 -0.66 -11.85
CA HIS A 92 -4.08 -0.94 -10.97
C HIS A 92 -3.79 0.21 -10.03
N GLU A 93 -3.27 -0.12 -8.86
CA GLU A 93 -2.82 0.84 -7.88
C GLU A 93 -1.31 0.71 -7.65
N PHE A 94 -0.60 1.82 -7.73
CA PHE A 94 0.74 1.95 -7.18
C PHE A 94 0.63 2.50 -5.77
N ASN A 95 1.08 1.75 -4.77
CA ASN A 95 0.96 2.11 -3.36
C ASN A 95 2.29 1.87 -2.63
N ILE A 96 2.77 2.89 -1.92
CA ILE A 96 3.97 2.83 -1.08
C ILE A 96 3.55 2.53 0.35
N GLY A 97 3.92 1.35 0.85
CA GLY A 97 3.50 0.91 2.18
C GLY A 97 4.34 -0.24 2.73
N THR A 98 4.13 -0.55 4.00
CA THR A 98 4.60 -1.80 4.60
C THR A 98 3.65 -2.95 4.26
N ALA A 99 4.09 -4.19 4.41
CA ALA A 99 3.22 -5.35 4.22
C ALA A 99 1.95 -5.31 5.10
N ALA A 100 2.05 -4.76 6.31
CA ALA A 100 0.89 -4.60 7.20
C ALA A 100 -0.09 -3.53 6.68
N MET A 101 0.42 -2.41 6.13
CA MET A 101 -0.40 -1.37 5.51
C MET A 101 -1.14 -1.92 4.28
N HIS A 102 -0.44 -2.65 3.41
CA HIS A 102 -1.06 -3.28 2.24
C HIS A 102 -2.15 -4.28 2.63
N SER A 103 -1.93 -5.10 3.67
CA SER A 103 -2.94 -6.03 4.15
C SER A 103 -4.20 -5.34 4.73
N ALA A 104 -4.03 -4.20 5.39
CA ALA A 104 -5.16 -3.41 5.87
C ALA A 104 -5.91 -2.75 4.70
N HIS A 105 -5.19 -2.17 3.76
CA HIS A 105 -5.71 -1.50 2.58
C HIS A 105 -6.48 -2.43 1.64
N GLN A 106 -6.08 -3.70 1.54
CA GLN A 106 -6.77 -4.70 0.72
C GLN A 106 -8.27 -4.78 1.04
N LYS A 107 -8.64 -4.69 2.33
CA LYS A 107 -10.06 -4.73 2.74
C LYS A 107 -10.85 -3.50 2.25
N GLU A 108 -10.19 -2.36 2.17
CA GLU A 108 -10.79 -1.14 1.63
C GLU A 108 -11.04 -1.27 0.13
N MET A 109 -10.07 -1.84 -0.59
CA MET A 109 -10.20 -2.14 -2.03
C MET A 109 -11.33 -3.14 -2.31
N GLU A 110 -11.43 -4.21 -1.52
CA GLU A 110 -12.53 -5.18 -1.61
C GLU A 110 -13.89 -4.49 -1.43
N MET A 111 -14.01 -3.63 -0.42
CA MET A 111 -15.23 -2.87 -0.14
C MET A 111 -15.58 -1.91 -1.30
N MET A 112 -14.59 -1.26 -1.90
CA MET A 112 -14.80 -0.39 -3.05
C MET A 112 -15.31 -1.16 -4.28
N MET A 113 -14.82 -2.38 -4.50
CA MET A 113 -15.33 -3.27 -5.55
C MET A 113 -16.77 -3.72 -5.26
N GLU A 114 -17.06 -4.14 -4.03
CA GLU A 114 -18.41 -4.57 -3.63
C GLU A 114 -19.46 -3.47 -3.78
N HIS A 115 -19.09 -2.23 -3.57
CA HIS A 115 -19.98 -1.07 -3.70
C HIS A 115 -19.98 -0.44 -5.10
N GLY A 116 -19.20 -0.99 -6.05
CA GLY A 116 -19.14 -0.50 -7.43
C GLY A 116 -18.39 0.83 -7.60
N ALA A 117 -17.55 1.20 -6.63
CA ALA A 117 -16.59 2.30 -6.76
C ALA A 117 -15.44 1.91 -7.67
N LEU A 118 -15.08 0.62 -7.69
CA LEU A 118 -14.10 0.02 -8.61
C LEU A 118 -14.75 -1.09 -9.43
N GLU A 119 -14.53 -1.03 -10.72
CA GLU A 119 -14.79 -2.10 -11.68
C GLU A 119 -13.45 -2.62 -12.20
N ALA A 120 -13.47 -3.69 -13.00
CA ALA A 120 -12.23 -4.30 -13.48
C ALA A 120 -11.34 -3.32 -14.26
N ASP A 121 -11.92 -2.47 -15.10
CA ASP A 121 -11.22 -1.55 -16.00
C ASP A 121 -11.58 -0.07 -15.79
N LYS A 122 -12.41 0.24 -14.77
CA LYS A 122 -12.94 1.60 -14.54
C LYS A 122 -12.99 1.98 -13.07
N ILE A 123 -12.89 3.28 -12.83
CA ILE A 123 -13.04 3.90 -11.53
C ILE A 123 -14.28 4.81 -11.55
N ASN A 124 -15.25 4.51 -10.70
CA ASN A 124 -16.41 5.36 -10.53
C ASN A 124 -16.07 6.52 -9.57
N GLN A 125 -15.59 7.62 -10.14
CA GLN A 125 -15.13 8.79 -9.39
C GLN A 125 -16.19 9.37 -8.44
N LYS A 126 -17.49 9.17 -8.72
CA LYS A 126 -18.57 9.67 -7.86
C LYS A 126 -18.72 8.85 -6.57
N MET A 127 -18.26 7.61 -6.61
CA MET A 127 -18.33 6.65 -5.50
C MET A 127 -17.01 6.49 -4.75
N MET A 128 -15.93 7.18 -5.17
CA MET A 128 -14.65 7.16 -4.47
C MET A 128 -14.72 7.78 -3.08
N LYS A 129 -15.74 8.62 -2.82
CA LYS A 129 -16.05 9.13 -1.51
C LYS A 129 -17.36 8.51 -1.05
N MET A 130 -17.28 7.57 -0.11
CA MET A 130 -18.45 6.88 0.43
C MET A 130 -18.73 7.34 1.85
N ASP A 131 -20.00 7.59 2.14
CA ASP A 131 -20.47 7.75 3.52
C ASP A 131 -20.68 6.34 4.11
N MET A 132 -19.85 6.01 5.09
CA MET A 132 -19.90 4.72 5.80
C MET A 132 -20.92 4.71 6.94
N GLY A 133 -21.69 5.78 7.08
CA GLY A 133 -22.63 5.96 8.21
C GLY A 133 -21.90 6.41 9.49
N GLY A 134 -22.69 6.98 10.42
CA GLY A 134 -22.14 7.45 11.70
C GLY A 134 -21.14 8.62 11.59
N GLY A 135 -21.17 9.37 10.49
CA GLY A 135 -20.26 10.49 10.25
C GLY A 135 -18.84 10.09 9.78
N LYS A 136 -18.67 8.85 9.38
CA LYS A 136 -17.42 8.35 8.78
C LYS A 136 -17.55 8.35 7.26
N THR A 137 -16.58 8.98 6.59
CA THR A 137 -16.44 8.91 5.14
C THR A 137 -15.20 8.08 4.79
N MET A 138 -15.30 7.22 3.80
CA MET A 138 -14.14 6.62 3.14
C MET A 138 -13.77 7.54 1.98
N ASP A 139 -12.55 8.03 1.98
CA ASP A 139 -11.97 8.83 0.89
C ASP A 139 -10.68 8.14 0.46
N HIS A 140 -10.62 7.66 -0.76
CA HIS A 140 -9.46 6.94 -1.30
C HIS A 140 -8.54 7.91 -2.05
N SER A 141 -7.99 8.88 -1.34
CA SER A 141 -7.05 9.88 -1.86
C SER A 141 -5.76 9.92 -1.05
N ASP A 142 -5.14 8.77 -0.86
CA ASP A 142 -3.91 8.64 -0.09
C ASP A 142 -2.70 9.22 -0.86
N PRO A 143 -1.90 10.06 -0.23
CA PRO A 143 -0.78 10.71 -0.92
C PRO A 143 0.38 9.76 -1.26
N ASN A 144 0.39 8.55 -0.69
CA ASN A 144 1.37 7.49 -0.95
C ASN A 144 0.91 6.50 -2.02
N SER A 145 -0.26 6.72 -2.63
CA SER A 145 -0.79 5.84 -3.66
C SER A 145 -1.38 6.59 -4.84
N ILE A 146 -1.54 5.88 -5.94
CA ILE A 146 -2.31 6.32 -7.09
C ILE A 146 -2.98 5.14 -7.76
N LEU A 147 -4.29 5.27 -7.96
CA LEU A 147 -5.14 4.32 -8.65
C LEU A 147 -5.36 4.77 -10.08
N LEU A 148 -5.07 3.91 -11.06
CA LEU A 148 -5.10 4.25 -12.48
C LEU A 148 -5.91 3.25 -13.29
N GLU A 149 -6.80 3.77 -14.12
CA GLU A 149 -7.45 3.00 -15.20
C GLU A 149 -6.43 2.60 -16.29
N PRO A 150 -6.72 1.59 -17.12
CA PRO A 150 -5.90 1.21 -18.27
C PRO A 150 -5.47 2.40 -19.13
N GLY A 151 -4.21 2.46 -19.52
CA GLY A 151 -3.62 3.50 -20.36
C GLY A 151 -3.49 4.88 -19.68
N LYS A 152 -3.78 5.00 -18.39
CA LYS A 152 -3.61 6.24 -17.63
C LYS A 152 -2.26 6.31 -16.96
N SER A 153 -1.82 7.53 -16.70
CA SER A 153 -0.57 7.82 -16.00
C SER A 153 -0.78 8.88 -14.94
N GLY A 154 0.09 8.87 -13.93
CA GLY A 154 0.10 9.87 -12.90
C GLY A 154 1.44 9.88 -12.15
N GLU A 155 1.50 10.55 -11.01
CA GLU A 155 2.72 10.63 -10.24
C GLU A 155 2.48 10.53 -8.74
N VAL A 156 3.46 9.95 -8.04
CA VAL A 156 3.58 9.97 -6.58
C VAL A 156 4.95 10.52 -6.24
N ILE A 157 5.02 11.46 -5.30
CA ILE A 157 6.28 12.02 -4.81
C ILE A 157 6.38 11.72 -3.33
N TRP A 158 7.42 10.98 -2.96
CA TRP A 158 7.55 10.46 -1.60
C TRP A 158 8.95 10.66 -1.04
N GLU A 159 9.01 11.16 0.20
CA GLU A 159 10.23 11.25 1.00
C GLU A 159 10.26 10.09 1.98
N PHE A 160 11.23 9.19 1.83
CA PHE A 160 11.36 7.99 2.65
C PHE A 160 11.99 8.30 4.00
N SER A 161 11.31 7.96 5.09
CA SER A 161 11.87 8.07 6.45
C SER A 161 12.76 6.89 6.82
N GLU A 162 12.59 5.74 6.15
CA GLU A 162 13.33 4.49 6.33
C GLU A 162 13.71 3.88 4.98
N SER A 163 14.67 2.96 4.98
CA SER A 163 15.20 2.26 3.79
C SER A 163 14.99 0.76 3.90
#